data_6fc550c40526927eded4c5e8eaf428ce
#
_entry.id   6fc550c40526927eded4c5e8eaf428ce
#
_cell.length_a   1.000
_cell.length_b   1.000
_cell.length_c   1.000
_cell.angle_alpha   90.00
_cell.angle_beta   90.00
_cell.angle_gamma   90.00
#
_symmetry.space_group_name_H-M   'P 1'
#
loop_
_entity.id
_entity.type
_entity.pdbx_description
1 polymer ?
#
loop_
_entity_poly.entity_id
_entity_poly.type
_entity_poly.pdbx_seq_one_letter_code
_entity_poly.pdbx_strand_id
1 'polypeptide(L)'
;MCSYERVNNSYGCQNSKTLNGLLKGELGFQGYVVTDWYAQHGGIASANAGLDMVMPFTSFWGSNLTDAISNGTMDASRLDDMATR
;
A
#
# COMPACT_ATOMS: atom_id res chain seq x y z
N MET A 1 -2.04 1.93 -11.08
CA MET A 1 -3.00 0.94 -10.52
C MET A 1 -2.31 -0.41 -10.41
N CYS A 2 -2.30 -0.98 -9.23
CA CYS A 2 -1.71 -2.30 -9.04
C CYS A 2 -2.71 -3.41 -9.34
N SER A 3 -2.20 -4.52 -9.87
CA SER A 3 -3.02 -5.59 -10.45
C SER A 3 -3.24 -6.76 -9.49
N TYR A 4 -3.90 -7.80 -9.99
CA TYR A 4 -4.24 -9.01 -9.22
C TYR A 4 -3.08 -10.00 -9.12
N GLU A 5 -2.15 -9.92 -10.05
CA GLU A 5 -1.08 -10.90 -10.19
C GLU A 5 -0.05 -10.78 -9.07
N ARG A 6 0.68 -11.87 -8.88
CA ARG A 6 1.86 -11.88 -8.03
C ARG A 6 3.10 -11.51 -8.85
N VAL A 7 3.92 -10.66 -8.27
CA VAL A 7 5.24 -10.33 -8.81
C VAL A 7 6.27 -11.00 -7.91
N ASN A 8 6.95 -12.01 -8.43
CA ASN A 8 7.95 -12.77 -7.67
C ASN A 8 7.40 -13.27 -6.33
N ASN A 9 6.23 -13.94 -6.37
CA ASN A 9 5.51 -14.54 -5.25
C ASN A 9 4.83 -13.57 -4.27
N SER A 10 4.85 -12.28 -4.54
CA SER A 10 4.16 -11.26 -3.74
C SER A 10 3.12 -10.56 -4.58
N TYR A 11 1.90 -10.38 -4.06
CA TYR A 11 0.86 -9.65 -4.79
C TYR A 11 1.35 -8.27 -5.21
N GLY A 12 0.97 -7.83 -6.41
CA GLY A 12 1.41 -6.54 -6.94
C GLY A 12 1.11 -5.37 -6.02
N CYS A 13 -0.05 -5.41 -5.33
CA CYS A 13 -0.47 -4.36 -4.40
C CYS A 13 0.22 -4.42 -3.02
N GLN A 14 1.09 -5.39 -2.79
CA GLN A 14 1.88 -5.47 -1.56
C GLN A 14 3.35 -5.85 -1.82
N ASN A 15 3.83 -5.56 -3.02
CA ASN A 15 5.21 -5.80 -3.38
C ASN A 15 6.04 -4.53 -3.16
N SER A 16 6.74 -4.48 -2.03
CA SER A 16 7.54 -3.30 -1.64
C SER A 16 8.68 -3.01 -2.62
N LYS A 17 9.28 -4.04 -3.18
CA LYS A 17 10.35 -3.86 -4.16
C LYS A 17 9.85 -3.13 -5.40
N THR A 18 8.66 -3.48 -5.89
CA THR A 18 8.07 -2.85 -7.06
C THR A 18 7.53 -1.45 -6.73
N LEU A 19 6.73 -1.31 -5.67
CA LEU A 19 6.04 -0.07 -5.35
C LEU A 19 6.97 0.98 -4.73
N ASN A 20 7.67 0.60 -3.65
CA ASN A 20 8.59 1.53 -2.97
C ASN A 20 9.94 1.60 -3.65
N GLY A 21 10.55 0.46 -3.93
CA GLY A 21 11.92 0.42 -4.46
C GLY A 21 12.03 0.95 -5.88
N LEU A 22 11.29 0.38 -6.81
CA LEU A 22 11.39 0.75 -8.22
C LEU A 22 10.55 1.98 -8.56
N LEU A 23 9.25 1.93 -8.32
CA LEU A 23 8.34 2.98 -8.76
C LEU A 23 8.57 4.30 -8.02
N LYS A 24 8.44 4.29 -6.71
CA LYS A 24 8.54 5.51 -5.89
C LYS A 24 9.99 5.92 -5.63
N GLY A 25 10.88 4.96 -5.45
CA GLY A 25 12.30 5.21 -5.20
C GLY A 25 13.07 5.53 -6.47
N GLU A 26 13.42 4.53 -7.25
CA GLU A 26 14.30 4.73 -8.42
C GLU A 26 13.69 5.63 -9.50
N LEU A 27 12.41 5.45 -9.81
CA LEU A 27 11.72 6.24 -10.83
C LEU A 27 11.19 7.58 -10.31
N GLY A 28 11.19 7.79 -9.01
CA GLY A 28 10.74 9.04 -8.40
C GLY A 28 9.26 9.37 -8.63
N PHE A 29 8.41 8.35 -8.76
CA PHE A 29 6.98 8.55 -9.02
C PHE A 29 6.33 9.33 -7.89
N GLN A 30 5.70 10.46 -8.22
CA GLN A 30 5.11 11.39 -7.24
C GLN A 30 3.62 11.17 -7.02
N GLY A 31 2.96 10.40 -7.87
CA GLY A 31 1.56 10.09 -7.74
C GLY A 31 1.28 9.03 -6.68
N TYR A 32 0.04 8.60 -6.59
CA TYR A 32 -0.38 7.55 -5.67
C TYR A 32 -0.63 6.23 -6.40
N VAL A 33 -0.53 5.13 -5.64
CA VAL A 33 -0.82 3.79 -6.14
C VAL A 33 -2.20 3.37 -5.63
N VAL A 34 -3.11 3.06 -6.55
CA VAL A 34 -4.46 2.57 -6.25
C VAL A 34 -4.58 1.11 -6.66
N THR A 35 -5.39 0.33 -5.94
CA THR A 35 -5.68 -1.06 -6.33
C THR A 35 -6.61 -1.12 -7.52
N ASP A 36 -6.49 -2.18 -8.33
CA ASP A 36 -7.60 -2.63 -9.13
C ASP A 36 -8.71 -3.15 -8.19
N TRP A 37 -9.89 -3.39 -8.72
CA TRP A 37 -11.09 -3.75 -7.94
C TRP A 37 -10.86 -5.04 -7.16
N TYR A 38 -10.89 -4.97 -5.83
CA TYR A 38 -10.61 -6.11 -4.92
C TYR A 38 -9.19 -6.68 -5.01
N ALA A 39 -8.22 -5.90 -5.47
CA ALA A 39 -6.83 -6.40 -5.63
C ALA A 39 -6.00 -6.36 -4.35
N GLN A 40 -6.53 -5.81 -3.25
CA GLN A 40 -5.84 -5.82 -1.96
C GLN A 40 -6.01 -7.18 -1.28
N HIS A 41 -4.91 -7.75 -0.79
CA HIS A 41 -4.91 -9.05 -0.10
C HIS A 41 -4.38 -9.00 1.32
N GLY A 42 -3.76 -7.92 1.73
CA GLY A 42 -3.23 -7.73 3.07
C GLY A 42 -3.50 -6.33 3.59
N GLY A 43 -3.51 -6.15 4.91
CA GLY A 43 -3.75 -4.86 5.53
C GLY A 43 -2.48 -4.02 5.64
N ILE A 44 -1.80 -4.15 6.78
CA ILE A 44 -0.60 -3.35 7.07
C ILE A 44 0.54 -3.65 6.09
N ALA A 45 0.66 -4.91 5.66
CA ALA A 45 1.68 -5.30 4.69
C ALA A 45 1.54 -4.52 3.37
N SER A 46 0.31 -4.36 2.86
CA SER A 46 0.09 -3.58 1.63
C SER A 46 0.36 -2.10 1.83
N ALA A 47 -0.03 -1.55 2.98
CA ALA A 47 0.24 -0.14 3.31
C ALA A 47 1.74 0.14 3.35
N ASN A 48 2.50 -0.68 4.08
CA ASN A 48 3.95 -0.52 4.19
C ASN A 48 4.69 -0.83 2.89
N ALA A 49 4.10 -1.65 2.02
CA ALA A 49 4.69 -1.96 0.72
C ALA A 49 4.56 -0.84 -0.31
N GLY A 50 3.72 0.17 -0.04
CA GLY A 50 3.60 1.33 -0.93
C GLY A 50 2.23 1.55 -1.54
N LEU A 51 1.22 0.76 -1.15
CA LEU A 51 -0.15 0.98 -1.60
C LEU A 51 -0.73 2.22 -0.89
N ASP A 52 -1.36 3.11 -1.65
CA ASP A 52 -1.85 4.39 -1.12
C ASP A 52 -3.37 4.47 -1.04
N MET A 53 -4.09 3.80 -1.92
CA MET A 53 -5.54 3.83 -2.00
C MET A 53 -6.11 2.47 -2.35
N VAL A 54 -7.20 2.07 -1.69
CA VAL A 54 -7.84 0.78 -1.92
C VAL A 54 -9.24 0.95 -2.50
N MET A 55 -9.60 0.10 -3.43
CA MET A 55 -10.91 0.07 -4.08
C MET A 55 -11.45 -1.35 -4.10
N PRO A 56 -12.77 -1.61 -3.97
CA PRO A 56 -13.82 -0.62 -3.71
C PRO A 56 -14.04 -0.38 -2.21
N PHE A 57 -13.63 -1.30 -1.33
CA PHE A 57 -13.87 -1.25 0.12
C PHE A 57 -12.58 -1.32 0.92
N THR A 58 -12.66 -0.88 2.17
CA THR A 58 -11.52 -0.82 3.09
C THR A 58 -11.47 -2.02 4.04
N SER A 59 -11.86 -3.21 3.57
CA SER A 59 -11.95 -4.42 4.42
C SER A 59 -10.67 -4.75 5.19
N PHE A 60 -9.50 -4.50 4.59
CA PHE A 60 -8.20 -4.76 5.21
C PHE A 60 -7.60 -3.55 5.93
N TRP A 61 -8.19 -2.37 5.75
CA TRP A 61 -7.72 -1.12 6.34
C TRP A 61 -8.73 -0.62 7.39
N GLY A 62 -9.09 0.66 7.35
CA GLY A 62 -10.02 1.22 8.32
C GLY A 62 -9.42 1.19 9.73
N SER A 63 -10.13 0.60 10.69
CA SER A 63 -9.65 0.51 12.07
C SER A 63 -8.33 -0.25 12.21
N ASN A 64 -8.02 -1.17 11.29
CA ASN A 64 -6.75 -1.88 11.29
C ASN A 64 -5.55 -0.93 11.14
N LEU A 65 -5.65 0.08 10.28
CA LEU A 65 -4.60 1.09 10.14
C LEU A 65 -4.49 1.97 11.38
N THR A 66 -5.61 2.39 11.94
CA THR A 66 -5.64 3.19 13.17
C THR A 66 -4.97 2.42 14.32
N ASP A 67 -5.33 1.15 14.50
CA ASP A 67 -4.75 0.30 15.54
C ASP A 67 -3.25 0.07 15.30
N ALA A 68 -2.83 -0.14 14.05
CA ALA A 68 -1.44 -0.34 13.71
C ALA A 68 -0.57 0.89 14.03
N ILE A 69 -1.08 2.08 13.78
CA ILE A 69 -0.39 3.33 14.13
C ILE A 69 -0.31 3.48 15.65
N SER A 70 -1.41 3.20 16.36
CA SER A 70 -1.48 3.31 17.82
C SER A 70 -0.52 2.37 18.53
N ASN A 71 -0.34 1.14 18.02
CA ASN A 71 0.54 0.13 18.63
C ASN A 71 1.96 0.12 18.05
N GLY A 72 2.29 1.00 17.13
CA GLY A 72 3.63 1.12 16.56
C GLY A 72 3.97 0.14 15.44
N THR A 73 3.01 -0.67 14.98
CA THR A 73 3.22 -1.61 13.86
C THR A 73 3.39 -0.89 12.53
N MET A 74 2.76 0.27 12.39
CA MET A 74 2.86 1.14 11.22
C MET A 74 3.23 2.55 11.67
N ASP A 75 4.19 3.17 10.96
CA ASP A 75 4.61 4.54 11.23
C ASP A 75 3.57 5.53 10.71
N ALA A 76 3.23 6.53 11.51
CA ALA A 76 2.29 7.59 11.12
C ALA A 76 2.75 8.35 9.87
N SER A 77 4.05 8.46 9.63
CA SER A 77 4.60 9.10 8.44
C SER A 77 4.14 8.41 7.14
N ARG A 78 3.86 7.11 7.21
CA ARG A 78 3.35 6.38 6.03
C ARG A 78 1.93 6.84 5.69
N LEU A 79 1.09 7.10 6.67
CA LEU A 79 -0.25 7.64 6.45
C LEU A 79 -0.18 9.05 5.86
N ASP A 80 0.73 9.89 6.36
CA ASP A 80 0.96 11.23 5.82
C ASP A 80 1.40 11.18 4.36
N ASP A 81 2.27 10.24 4.01
CA ASP A 81 2.70 10.01 2.63
C ASP A 81 1.54 9.61 1.72
N MET A 82 0.68 8.67 2.18
CA MET A 82 -0.53 8.28 1.43
C MET A 82 -1.43 9.48 1.15
N ALA A 83 -1.70 10.28 2.18
CA ALA A 83 -2.59 11.42 2.07
C ALA A 83 -1.99 12.54 1.19
N THR A 84 -0.69 12.72 1.24
CA THR A 84 0.02 13.73 0.45
C THR A 84 0.02 13.37 -1.04
N ARG A 85 0.18 12.10 -1.35
CA ARG A 85 0.16 11.64 -2.74
C ARG A 85 -1.23 11.74 -3.35
#